data_47106993b8b88ddc03367c8066173031
#
_entry.id   47106993b8b88ddc03367c8066173031
#
_cell.length_a   1.000
_cell.length_b   1.000
_cell.length_c   1.000
_cell.angle_alpha   90.00
_cell.angle_beta   90.00
_cell.angle_gamma   90.00
#
_symmetry.space_group_name_H-M   'P 1'
#
loop_
_entity.id
_entity.type
_entity.pdbx_description
1 polymer ?
#
loop_
_entity_poly.entity_id
_entity_poly.type
_entity_poly.pdbx_seq_one_letter_code
_entity_poly.pdbx_strand_id
1 'polypeptide(L)'
;MAKLITHNQTETKEVGHKLAALLPNGSVVLLKGDLGAGKTTLVRGVAEALGITEKVTSPTFNIMKLYLKGSKVLVHIDAYRMEDHNVDIGLDEYIGTERGLTFIEWPDYISNLIPDNAISINIRNIGNDDRELTIEGFEL
;
A
#
# COMPACT_ATOMS: atom_id res chain seq x y z
N MET A 1 9.11 14.86 -5.34
CA MET A 1 7.77 14.80 -4.76
C MET A 1 6.73 15.07 -5.83
N ALA A 2 5.76 14.20 -5.97
CA ALA A 2 4.67 14.35 -6.93
C ALA A 2 3.34 14.46 -6.21
N LYS A 3 2.46 15.35 -6.71
CA LYS A 3 1.12 15.55 -6.22
C LYS A 3 0.12 15.23 -7.31
N LEU A 4 -0.88 14.42 -6.98
CA LEU A 4 -1.95 14.03 -7.89
C LEU A 4 -3.29 14.25 -7.22
N ILE A 5 -4.30 14.61 -8.02
CA ILE A 5 -5.67 14.69 -7.54
C ILE A 5 -6.50 13.69 -8.33
N THR A 6 -7.26 12.86 -7.61
CA THR A 6 -8.23 11.95 -8.20
C THR A 6 -9.64 12.41 -7.80
N HIS A 7 -10.60 12.16 -8.67
CA HIS A 7 -11.96 12.67 -8.51
C HIS A 7 -12.99 11.60 -8.19
N ASN A 8 -12.58 10.33 -8.22
CA ASN A 8 -13.44 9.19 -7.89
C ASN A 8 -12.60 7.96 -7.64
N GLN A 9 -13.25 6.88 -7.22
CA GLN A 9 -12.55 5.62 -6.92
C GLN A 9 -11.84 5.05 -8.15
N THR A 10 -12.45 5.17 -9.32
CA THR A 10 -11.84 4.68 -10.56
C THR A 10 -10.50 5.34 -10.82
N GLU A 11 -10.42 6.65 -10.65
CA GLU A 11 -9.18 7.39 -10.85
C GLU A 11 -8.12 7.02 -9.81
N THR A 12 -8.54 6.80 -8.56
CA THR A 12 -7.61 6.35 -7.52
C THR A 12 -7.06 4.97 -7.85
N LYS A 13 -7.90 4.06 -8.34
CA LYS A 13 -7.46 2.73 -8.80
C LYS A 13 -6.49 2.84 -9.97
N GLU A 14 -6.71 3.79 -10.88
CA GLU A 14 -5.80 4.00 -12.01
C GLU A 14 -4.39 4.38 -11.56
N VAL A 15 -4.27 5.14 -10.47
CA VAL A 15 -2.97 5.41 -9.86
C VAL A 15 -2.33 4.09 -9.38
N GLY A 16 -3.13 3.22 -8.77
CA GLY A 16 -2.69 1.89 -8.37
C GLY A 16 -2.21 1.05 -9.55
N HIS A 17 -2.91 1.12 -10.68
CA HIS A 17 -2.48 0.43 -11.91
C HIS A 17 -1.12 0.93 -12.38
N LYS A 18 -0.89 2.24 -12.36
CA LYS A 18 0.40 2.81 -12.75
C LYS A 18 1.51 2.36 -11.81
N LEU A 19 1.24 2.34 -10.50
CA LEU A 19 2.22 1.87 -9.52
C LEU A 19 2.61 0.42 -9.80
N ALA A 20 1.63 -0.44 -10.05
CA ALA A 20 1.88 -1.84 -10.33
C ALA A 20 2.74 -2.04 -11.59
N ALA A 21 2.53 -1.18 -12.59
CA ALA A 21 3.28 -1.26 -13.85
C ALA A 21 4.71 -0.74 -13.73
N LEU A 22 4.93 0.26 -12.88
CA LEU A 22 6.19 0.99 -12.83
C LEU A 22 7.10 0.59 -11.68
N LEU A 23 6.55 0.11 -10.56
CA LEU A 23 7.35 -0.25 -9.40
C LEU A 23 8.10 -1.55 -9.64
N PRO A 24 9.41 -1.57 -9.38
CA PRO A 24 10.17 -2.82 -9.47
C PRO A 24 9.77 -3.76 -8.32
N ASN A 25 9.94 -5.07 -8.55
CA ASN A 25 9.75 -6.05 -7.49
C ASN A 25 10.69 -5.73 -6.31
N GLY A 26 10.19 -5.93 -5.12
CA GLY A 26 10.91 -5.57 -3.91
C GLY A 26 10.57 -4.20 -3.36
N SER A 27 9.76 -3.40 -4.10
CA SER A 27 9.36 -2.08 -3.63
C SER A 27 8.49 -2.17 -2.37
N VAL A 28 8.74 -1.26 -1.45
CA VAL A 28 7.93 -1.09 -0.24
C VAL A 28 7.28 0.29 -0.30
N VAL A 29 5.95 0.33 -0.20
CA VAL A 29 5.17 1.56 -0.26
C VAL A 29 4.47 1.76 1.08
N LEU A 30 4.70 2.92 1.68
CA LEU A 30 4.07 3.31 2.93
C LEU A 30 2.83 4.14 2.61
N LEU A 31 1.67 3.67 3.05
CA LEU A 31 0.41 4.37 2.83
C LEU A 31 0.01 5.12 4.09
N LYS A 32 -0.09 6.43 3.98
CA LYS A 32 -0.48 7.32 5.07
C LYS A 32 -1.78 8.03 4.70
N GLY A 33 -2.59 8.28 5.69
CA GLY A 33 -3.86 8.97 5.49
C GLY A 33 -4.88 8.48 6.50
N ASP A 34 -5.93 9.29 6.69
CA ASP A 34 -6.98 8.98 7.64
C ASP A 34 -7.80 7.77 7.19
N LEU A 35 -8.54 7.21 8.13
CA LEU A 35 -9.48 6.14 7.84
C LEU A 35 -10.47 6.63 6.77
N GLY A 36 -10.71 5.82 5.74
CA GLY A 36 -11.60 6.19 4.64
C GLY A 36 -10.97 7.11 3.60
N ALA A 37 -9.66 7.39 3.68
CA ALA A 37 -9.00 8.27 2.71
C ALA A 37 -8.78 7.64 1.33
N GLY A 38 -8.96 6.32 1.20
CA GLY A 38 -8.80 5.63 -0.09
C GLY A 38 -7.58 4.72 -0.17
N LYS A 39 -6.94 4.42 0.94
CA LYS A 39 -5.76 3.54 0.96
C LYS A 39 -6.07 2.16 0.39
N THR A 40 -7.17 1.56 0.83
CA THR A 40 -7.60 0.25 0.33
C THR A 40 -7.98 0.32 -1.15
N THR A 41 -8.61 1.41 -1.59
CA THR A 41 -8.96 1.60 -3.01
C THR A 41 -7.70 1.61 -3.88
N LEU A 42 -6.65 2.28 -3.42
CA LEU A 42 -5.38 2.30 -4.15
C LEU A 42 -4.79 0.89 -4.28
N VAL A 43 -4.78 0.12 -3.19
CA VAL A 43 -4.26 -1.25 -3.19
C VAL A 43 -5.12 -2.15 -4.09
N ARG A 44 -6.43 -1.94 -4.13
CA ARG A 44 -7.31 -2.66 -5.07
C ARG A 44 -6.90 -2.42 -6.52
N GLY A 45 -6.53 -1.18 -6.86
CA GLY A 45 -6.03 -0.87 -8.19
C GLY A 45 -4.74 -1.60 -8.51
N VAL A 46 -3.83 -1.67 -7.55
CA VAL A 46 -2.58 -2.44 -7.71
C VAL A 46 -2.89 -3.92 -7.94
N ALA A 47 -3.78 -4.49 -7.14
CA ALA A 47 -4.15 -5.90 -7.25
C ALA A 47 -4.79 -6.21 -8.60
N GLU A 48 -5.70 -5.36 -9.09
CA GLU A 48 -6.31 -5.52 -10.41
C GLU A 48 -5.27 -5.57 -11.52
N ALA A 49 -4.29 -4.66 -11.47
CA ALA A 49 -3.24 -4.60 -12.47
C ALA A 49 -2.33 -5.83 -12.43
N LEU A 50 -2.15 -6.44 -11.27
CA LEU A 50 -1.37 -7.66 -11.11
C LEU A 50 -2.16 -8.92 -11.49
N GLY A 51 -3.43 -8.78 -11.83
CA GLY A 51 -4.27 -9.91 -12.21
C GLY A 51 -4.84 -10.70 -11.03
N ILE A 52 -4.78 -10.12 -9.84
CA ILE A 52 -5.34 -10.75 -8.64
C ILE A 52 -6.86 -10.63 -8.66
N THR A 53 -7.55 -11.76 -8.58
CA THR A 53 -9.01 -11.80 -8.64
C THR A 53 -9.68 -11.80 -7.28
N GLU A 54 -8.93 -12.06 -6.22
CA GLU A 54 -9.45 -11.99 -4.86
C GLU A 54 -9.84 -10.56 -4.50
N LYS A 55 -10.91 -10.43 -3.72
CA LYS A 55 -11.33 -9.13 -3.23
C LYS A 55 -10.32 -8.61 -2.20
N VAL A 56 -9.72 -7.46 -2.49
CA VAL A 56 -8.83 -6.79 -1.54
C VAL A 56 -9.67 -6.07 -0.50
N THR A 57 -9.43 -6.42 0.77
CA THR A 57 -10.07 -5.79 1.92
C THR A 57 -8.99 -5.27 2.85
N SER A 58 -9.36 -4.35 3.75
CA SER A 58 -8.42 -3.85 4.75
C SER A 58 -7.94 -5.00 5.64
N PRO A 59 -6.62 -5.15 5.86
CA PRO A 59 -6.09 -6.20 6.72
C PRO A 59 -6.12 -5.87 8.20
N THR A 60 -6.94 -4.91 8.62
CA THR A 60 -6.96 -4.38 10.00
C THR A 60 -7.05 -5.47 11.07
N PHE A 61 -7.82 -6.52 10.82
CA PHE A 61 -7.99 -7.61 11.79
C PHE A 61 -6.94 -8.70 11.67
N ASN A 62 -6.24 -8.77 10.55
CA ASN A 62 -5.27 -9.83 10.27
C ASN A 62 -3.83 -9.33 10.26
N ILE A 63 -3.62 -8.03 10.38
CA ILE A 63 -2.33 -7.35 10.29
C ILE A 63 -1.71 -7.48 8.89
N MET A 64 -1.67 -8.67 8.32
CA MET A 64 -1.09 -8.90 6.99
C MET A 64 -1.97 -9.81 6.17
N LYS A 65 -2.12 -9.48 4.89
CA LYS A 65 -2.72 -10.35 3.89
C LYS A 65 -1.78 -10.50 2.71
N LEU A 66 -1.69 -11.72 2.20
CA LEU A 66 -0.91 -12.05 1.02
C LEU A 66 -1.87 -12.38 -0.13
N TYR A 67 -1.67 -11.72 -1.26
CA TYR A 67 -2.42 -11.99 -2.48
C TYR A 67 -1.46 -12.55 -3.52
N LEU A 68 -1.76 -13.74 -4.02
CA LEU A 68 -0.85 -14.47 -4.90
C LEU A 68 -1.41 -14.55 -6.31
N LYS A 69 -0.54 -14.34 -7.30
CA LYS A 69 -0.85 -14.58 -8.71
C LYS A 69 0.39 -15.17 -9.38
N GLY A 70 0.37 -16.48 -9.60
CA GLY A 70 1.56 -17.19 -10.08
C GLY A 70 2.70 -17.04 -9.09
N SER A 71 3.85 -16.55 -9.56
CA SER A 71 5.01 -16.29 -8.70
C SER A 71 4.99 -14.90 -8.06
N LYS A 72 4.00 -14.06 -8.42
CA LYS A 72 3.90 -12.70 -7.89
C LYS A 72 3.12 -12.68 -6.59
N VAL A 73 3.55 -11.82 -5.66
CA VAL A 73 2.86 -11.62 -4.40
C VAL A 73 2.63 -10.12 -4.15
N LEU A 74 1.44 -9.82 -3.67
CA LEU A 74 1.10 -8.50 -3.13
C LEU A 74 0.97 -8.65 -1.62
N VAL A 75 1.85 -7.98 -0.89
CA VAL A 75 1.84 -7.99 0.58
C VAL A 75 1.12 -6.73 1.06
N HIS A 76 0.03 -6.89 1.79
CA HIS A 76 -0.74 -5.77 2.33
C HIS A 76 -0.74 -5.86 3.85
N ILE A 77 -0.12 -4.88 4.50
CA ILE A 77 0.06 -4.86 5.95
C ILE A 77 -0.69 -3.65 6.51
N ASP A 78 -1.40 -3.87 7.62
CA ASP A 78 -1.96 -2.81 8.45
C ASP A 78 -1.36 -2.96 9.84
N ALA A 79 -0.45 -2.06 10.19
CA ALA A 79 0.29 -2.14 11.44
C ALA A 79 -0.39 -1.42 12.59
N TYR A 80 -1.63 -0.93 12.42
CA TYR A 80 -2.34 -0.17 13.46
C TYR A 80 -2.39 -0.91 14.79
N ARG A 81 -2.63 -2.22 14.76
CA ARG A 81 -2.71 -3.04 15.97
C ARG A 81 -1.36 -3.37 16.59
N MET A 82 -0.26 -2.99 15.94
CA MET A 82 1.09 -3.18 16.47
C MET A 82 1.49 -2.08 17.45
N GLU A 83 0.65 -1.07 17.64
CA GLU A 83 0.94 0.07 18.51
C GLU A 83 1.34 -0.36 19.92
N ASP A 84 0.61 -1.33 20.49
CA ASP A 84 0.81 -1.80 21.87
C ASP A 84 1.61 -3.10 21.94
N HIS A 85 2.05 -3.63 20.80
CA HIS A 85 2.66 -4.96 20.73
C HIS A 85 3.97 -4.91 19.96
N ASN A 86 5.07 -4.97 20.69
CA ASN A 86 6.40 -5.14 20.11
C ASN A 86 6.61 -6.59 19.72
N VAL A 87 5.63 -7.18 19.03
CA VAL A 87 5.71 -8.59 18.65
C VAL A 87 6.23 -8.70 17.24
N ASP A 88 7.37 -9.33 17.09
CA ASP A 88 7.85 -9.76 15.79
C ASP A 88 7.06 -11.01 15.42
N ILE A 89 6.15 -10.86 14.45
CA ILE A 89 5.32 -11.96 13.95
C ILE A 89 5.81 -12.43 12.58
N GLY A 90 7.07 -12.15 12.26
CA GLY A 90 7.65 -12.58 10.99
C GLY A 90 7.36 -11.65 9.81
N LEU A 91 6.91 -10.43 10.06
CA LEU A 91 6.63 -9.46 9.00
C LEU A 91 7.87 -9.14 8.17
N ASP A 92 9.03 -9.16 8.79
CA ASP A 92 10.30 -8.85 8.13
C ASP A 92 10.63 -9.82 6.99
N GLU A 93 10.10 -11.04 7.03
CA GLU A 93 10.30 -12.01 5.95
C GLU A 93 9.55 -11.63 4.68
N TYR A 94 8.48 -10.85 4.81
CA TYR A 94 7.62 -10.48 3.68
C TYR A 94 7.86 -9.07 3.19
N ILE A 95 8.24 -8.16 4.09
CA ILE A 95 8.46 -6.76 3.71
C ILE A 95 9.67 -6.67 2.77
N GLY A 96 9.43 -6.13 1.57
CA GLY A 96 10.47 -6.00 0.57
C GLY A 96 10.77 -7.27 -0.21
N THR A 97 9.87 -8.27 -0.16
CA THR A 97 10.07 -9.49 -0.94
C THR A 97 10.27 -9.18 -2.43
N GLU A 98 11.29 -9.79 -3.02
CA GLU A 98 11.59 -9.62 -4.45
C GLU A 98 10.56 -10.29 -5.37
N ARG A 99 9.62 -11.03 -4.80
CA ARG A 99 8.54 -11.68 -5.54
C ARG A 99 7.40 -10.74 -5.89
N GLY A 100 7.38 -9.52 -5.36
CA GLY A 100 6.29 -8.60 -5.63
C GLY A 100 6.42 -7.26 -4.91
N LEU A 101 5.28 -6.73 -4.50
CA LEU A 101 5.16 -5.41 -3.90
C LEU A 101 4.62 -5.51 -2.47
N THR A 102 5.08 -4.61 -1.60
CA THR A 102 4.60 -4.49 -0.22
C THR A 102 3.96 -3.13 -0.01
N PHE A 103 2.73 -3.11 0.51
CA PHE A 103 2.02 -1.88 0.90
C PHE A 103 1.72 -1.94 2.38
N ILE A 104 2.16 -0.91 3.12
CA ILE A 104 2.06 -0.85 4.58
C ILE A 104 1.23 0.35 5.00
N GLU A 105 0.13 0.10 5.73
CA GLU A 105 -0.65 1.15 6.40
C GLU A 105 -0.17 1.27 7.85
N TRP A 106 -0.19 2.49 8.39
CA TRP A 106 0.28 2.80 9.75
C TRP A 106 1.73 2.37 9.97
N PRO A 107 2.66 2.81 9.09
CA PRO A 107 4.05 2.34 9.14
C PRO A 107 4.80 2.74 10.41
N ASP A 108 4.35 3.78 11.11
CA ASP A 108 5.05 4.31 12.27
C ASP A 108 5.18 3.27 13.40
N TYR A 109 4.24 2.33 13.47
CA TYR A 109 4.25 1.30 14.51
C TYR A 109 5.23 0.17 14.25
N ILE A 110 5.79 0.09 13.04
CA ILE A 110 6.80 -0.90 12.67
C ILE A 110 7.98 -0.25 11.96
N SER A 111 8.34 0.96 12.37
CA SER A 111 9.39 1.74 11.69
C SER A 111 10.73 1.01 11.61
N ASN A 112 11.03 0.15 12.57
CA ASN A 112 12.25 -0.64 12.59
C ASN A 112 12.31 -1.70 11.49
N LEU A 113 11.19 -2.04 10.87
CA LEU A 113 11.13 -3.05 9.79
C LEU A 113 11.12 -2.40 8.39
N ILE A 114 11.07 -1.07 8.31
CA ILE A 114 10.90 -0.36 7.05
C ILE A 114 12.26 -0.04 6.44
N PRO A 115 12.50 -0.42 5.18
CA PRO A 115 13.77 -0.08 4.52
C PRO A 115 13.87 1.41 4.24
N ASP A 116 15.10 1.92 4.17
CA ASP A 116 15.38 3.34 3.97
C ASP A 116 14.90 3.85 2.61
N ASN A 117 14.80 2.98 1.61
CA ASN A 117 14.37 3.34 0.27
C ASN A 117 12.87 3.17 0.04
N ALA A 118 12.09 3.04 1.11
CA ALA A 118 10.64 2.91 1.00
C ALA A 118 10.02 4.17 0.37
N ILE A 119 8.97 3.95 -0.42
CA ILE A 119 8.21 5.01 -1.07
C ILE A 119 7.07 5.40 -0.14
N SER A 120 6.81 6.70 0.00
CA SER A 120 5.71 7.19 0.83
C SER A 120 4.60 7.75 -0.04
N ILE A 121 3.36 7.34 0.22
CA ILE A 121 2.18 7.91 -0.41
C ILE A 121 1.23 8.37 0.69
N ASN A 122 0.96 9.68 0.71
CA ASN A 122 -0.01 10.25 1.62
C ASN A 122 -1.29 10.52 0.84
N ILE A 123 -2.42 9.96 1.30
CA ILE A 123 -3.72 10.15 0.67
C ILE A 123 -4.59 10.97 1.61
N ARG A 124 -5.12 12.07 1.08
CA ARG A 124 -5.97 12.98 1.84
C ARG A 124 -7.32 13.13 1.16
N ASN A 125 -8.40 13.02 1.95
CA ASN A 125 -9.75 13.34 1.48
C ASN A 125 -9.91 14.87 1.45
N ILE A 126 -10.13 15.42 0.26
CA ILE A 126 -10.26 16.87 0.07
C ILE A 126 -11.70 17.30 -0.26
N GLY A 127 -12.66 16.39 -0.05
CA GLY A 127 -14.10 16.67 -0.22
C GLY A 127 -14.73 15.75 -1.26
N ASN A 128 -15.99 15.38 -1.06
CA ASN A 128 -16.71 14.46 -1.93
C ASN A 128 -15.91 13.19 -2.20
N ASP A 129 -15.71 12.85 -3.47
CA ASP A 129 -14.89 11.71 -3.87
C ASP A 129 -13.48 12.12 -4.29
N ASP A 130 -13.11 13.37 -4.07
CA ASP A 130 -11.80 13.88 -4.45
C ASP A 130 -10.74 13.47 -3.43
N ARG A 131 -9.58 13.10 -3.94
CA ARG A 131 -8.44 12.70 -3.11
C ARG A 131 -7.18 13.38 -3.61
N GLU A 132 -6.34 13.78 -2.67
CA GLU A 132 -5.01 14.30 -3.00
C GLU A 132 -3.97 13.26 -2.57
N LEU A 133 -3.15 12.83 -3.51
CA LEU A 133 -2.08 11.88 -3.27
C LEU A 133 -0.74 12.59 -3.40
N THR A 134 0.07 12.50 -2.36
CA THR A 134 1.44 13.02 -2.38
C THR A 134 2.40 11.85 -2.33
N ILE A 135 3.24 11.74 -3.35
CA ILE A 135 4.16 10.60 -3.52
C ILE A 135 5.58 11.09 -3.34
N GLU A 136 6.31 10.47 -2.43
CA GLU A 136 7.72 10.75 -2.16
C GLU A 136 8.54 9.48 -2.37
N GLY A 137 9.72 9.64 -2.99
CA GLY A 137 10.65 8.53 -3.24
C GLY A 137 10.41 7.82 -4.56
N PHE A 138 9.47 8.27 -5.37
CA PHE A 138 9.18 7.71 -6.67
C PHE A 138 8.47 8.74 -7.55
N GLU A 139 8.75 8.73 -8.84
CA GLU A 139 8.10 9.60 -9.82
C GLU A 139 7.19 8.79 -10.74
N LEU A 140 5.93 9.21 -10.80
CA LEU A 140 4.95 8.62 -11.71
C LEU A 140 5.04 9.26 -13.10
#